data_376a0e4c212a2f2b01a4e51ad0fd919c
#
_entry.id   376a0e4c212a2f2b01a4e51ad0fd919c
#
_cell.length_a   1.000
_cell.length_b   1.000
_cell.length_c   1.000
_cell.angle_alpha   90.00
_cell.angle_beta   90.00
_cell.angle_gamma   90.00
#
_symmetry.space_group_name_H-M   'P 1'
#
loop_
_entity.id
_entity.type
_entity.pdbx_description
1 polymer ?
#
loop_
_entity_poly.entity_id
_entity_poly.type
_entity_poly.pdbx_seq_one_letter_code
_entity_poly.pdbx_strand_id
1 'polypeptide(L)'
;MAEEETEETTETEEESGKSSSSNSLLIIIIGVLALLLLLSIGVIVWKVILADEKPQLSKEEREIQDVKKSESKMEIVDEQKEFFFSMAPFVVNLSDQESKHYLKVNIELGVRRKEILDEIEQRNPQVRDIILFVLMNKRFEEINSLAGKKQLKHELISRISNVLKTGTIQTIYLTDFIVQ
;
A
#
# COMPACT_ATOMS: atom_id res chain seq x y z
N MET A 1 74.17 57.84 11.22
CA MET A 1 73.47 58.77 12.12
C MET A 1 72.57 57.87 12.94
N ALA A 2 73.09 57.55 13.96
CA ALA A 2 73.12 58.20 15.34
C ALA A 2 71.89 57.60 16.07
N GLU A 3 72.15 56.82 16.91
CA GLU A 3 72.40 57.02 18.40
C GLU A 3 71.07 56.78 19.08
N GLU A 4 70.97 56.03 20.00
CA GLU A 4 71.64 55.72 21.28
C GLU A 4 70.60 55.54 22.35
N GLU A 5 70.66 54.46 23.00
CA GLU A 5 70.98 54.32 24.47
C GLU A 5 69.73 54.54 25.34
N THR A 6 69.54 53.91 26.37
CA THR A 6 70.20 53.04 27.36
C THR A 6 69.15 52.71 28.44
N GLU A 7 69.33 51.56 29.01
CA GLU A 7 69.45 51.21 30.45
C GLU A 7 68.29 51.62 31.38
N GLU A 8 67.91 50.94 32.38
CA GLU A 8 68.55 49.96 33.25
C GLU A 8 67.54 49.47 34.31
N THR A 9 67.72 48.26 34.68
CA THR A 9 67.65 47.67 36.02
C THR A 9 66.53 48.09 36.99
N THR A 10 65.98 47.24 37.79
CA THR A 10 66.48 46.23 38.74
C THR A 10 65.30 45.47 39.33
N GLU A 11 65.49 44.19 39.51
CA GLU A 11 65.39 43.38 40.74
C GLU A 11 64.29 43.74 41.75
N THR A 12 63.57 42.85 42.32
CA THR A 12 63.91 41.71 43.13
C THR A 12 62.69 40.93 43.57
N GLU A 13 62.91 39.63 43.61
CA GLU A 13 62.51 38.66 44.65
C GLU A 13 61.04 38.40 44.95
N GLU A 14 60.72 37.23 44.79
CA GLU A 14 60.52 36.03 45.65
C GLU A 14 59.08 35.99 46.17
N GLU A 15 58.41 34.98 46.31
CA GLU A 15 58.63 33.58 46.59
C GLU A 15 57.23 32.83 46.50
N SER A 16 57.31 31.59 46.22
CA SER A 16 56.46 30.58 46.85
C SER A 16 54.93 30.51 46.57
N GLY A 17 54.54 29.50 45.88
CA GLY A 17 53.15 29.08 45.85
C GLY A 17 52.91 27.88 45.00
N LYS A 18 53.71 26.85 45.12
CA LYS A 18 53.53 25.51 44.56
C LYS A 18 52.31 24.88 45.22
N SER A 19 51.48 24.28 44.36
CA SER A 19 50.36 23.37 44.66
C SER A 19 48.94 23.95 44.60
N SER A 20 48.41 24.05 43.43
CA SER A 20 46.93 24.09 43.24
C SER A 20 46.44 23.59 41.87
N SER A 21 47.34 23.03 41.05
CA SER A 21 46.87 22.62 39.69
C SER A 21 46.22 21.26 39.66
N SER A 22 46.43 20.38 40.65
CA SER A 22 45.80 19.06 40.65
C SER A 22 44.34 19.10 41.15
N ASN A 23 44.05 20.02 42.10
CA ASN A 23 42.68 20.14 42.63
C ASN A 23 41.75 20.87 41.67
N SER A 24 42.23 21.81 40.89
CA SER A 24 41.43 22.46 39.83
C SER A 24 41.05 21.50 38.73
N LEU A 25 41.98 20.63 38.33
CA LEU A 25 41.74 19.62 37.32
C LEU A 25 40.72 18.56 37.79
N LEU A 26 40.85 18.20 39.08
CA LEU A 26 39.95 17.26 39.75
C LEU A 26 38.52 17.84 39.87
N ILE A 27 38.42 19.14 40.20
CA ILE A 27 37.12 19.86 40.26
C ILE A 27 36.47 19.93 38.87
N ILE A 28 37.27 20.19 37.82
CA ILE A 28 36.74 20.22 36.43
C ILE A 28 36.26 18.84 36.01
N ILE A 29 36.99 17.78 36.29
CA ILE A 29 36.60 16.40 35.99
C ILE A 29 35.29 16.02 36.72
N ILE A 30 35.20 16.35 38.00
CA ILE A 30 33.97 16.10 38.79
C ILE A 30 32.79 16.90 38.21
N GLY A 31 33.02 18.17 37.83
CA GLY A 31 31.98 19.01 37.19
C GLY A 31 31.50 18.44 35.88
N VAL A 32 32.39 17.97 35.01
CA VAL A 32 32.04 17.35 33.74
C VAL A 32 31.27 16.01 33.95
N LEU A 33 31.72 15.23 34.95
CA LEU A 33 31.05 13.95 35.27
C LEU A 33 29.66 14.19 35.83
N ALA A 34 29.47 15.20 36.69
CA ALA A 34 28.17 15.62 37.20
C ALA A 34 27.25 16.12 36.08
N LEU A 35 27.78 16.88 35.10
CA LEU A 35 27.02 17.36 33.96
C LEU A 35 26.57 16.22 33.06
N LEU A 36 27.43 15.25 32.80
CA LEU A 36 27.05 14.05 32.03
C LEU A 36 25.99 13.21 32.72
N LEU A 37 26.05 13.12 34.07
CA LEU A 37 25.08 12.42 34.88
C LEU A 37 23.69 13.11 34.79
N LEU A 38 23.65 14.44 34.86
CA LEU A 38 22.43 15.22 34.72
C LEU A 38 21.83 15.09 33.32
N LEU A 39 22.64 15.08 32.26
CA LEU A 39 22.21 14.88 30.90
C LEU A 39 21.61 13.45 30.68
N SER A 40 22.25 12.43 31.28
CA SER A 40 21.76 11.07 31.21
C SER A 40 20.41 10.88 31.91
N ILE A 41 20.23 11.51 33.07
CA ILE A 41 18.97 11.52 33.82
C ILE A 41 17.91 12.28 33.01
N GLY A 42 18.24 13.41 32.39
CA GLY A 42 17.34 14.17 31.54
C GLY A 42 16.79 13.35 30.34
N VAL A 43 17.68 12.58 29.69
CA VAL A 43 17.29 11.71 28.58
C VAL A 43 16.38 10.55 29.05
N ILE A 44 16.65 9.98 30.21
CA ILE A 44 15.83 8.90 30.79
C ILE A 44 14.45 9.45 31.17
N VAL A 45 14.41 10.61 31.85
CA VAL A 45 13.16 11.27 32.23
C VAL A 45 12.37 11.66 30.99
N TRP A 46 13.01 12.20 29.96
CA TRP A 46 12.36 12.53 28.69
C TRP A 46 11.79 11.28 28.00
N LYS A 47 12.56 10.18 27.96
CA LYS A 47 12.04 8.89 27.43
C LYS A 47 10.89 8.33 28.24
N VAL A 48 10.92 8.46 29.58
CA VAL A 48 9.83 7.96 30.45
C VAL A 48 8.59 8.84 30.28
N ILE A 49 8.71 10.17 30.22
CA ILE A 49 7.57 11.07 30.02
C ILE A 49 6.96 10.91 28.61
N LEU A 50 7.79 10.72 27.55
CA LEU A 50 7.26 10.43 26.21
C LEU A 50 6.75 8.98 26.03
N ALA A 51 7.18 8.06 26.89
CA ALA A 51 6.72 6.66 26.85
C ALA A 51 5.42 6.42 27.64
N ASP A 52 5.01 7.37 28.47
CA ASP A 52 3.86 7.21 29.37
C ASP A 52 2.55 7.79 28.82
N GLU A 53 2.52 8.19 27.52
CA GLU A 53 1.27 8.41 26.80
C GLU A 53 0.85 7.18 25.98
N LYS A 54 0.86 6.01 26.58
CA LYS A 54 -0.10 4.97 26.17
C LYS A 54 -1.32 5.12 27.06
N PRO A 55 -2.45 5.55 26.50
CA PRO A 55 -3.69 5.53 27.26
C PRO A 55 -3.93 4.09 27.73
N GLN A 56 -3.98 3.90 29.04
CA GLN A 56 -4.49 2.66 29.59
C GLN A 56 -5.98 2.59 29.24
N LEU A 57 -6.28 2.04 28.06
CA LEU A 57 -7.65 1.71 27.69
C LEU A 57 -8.20 0.74 28.74
N SER A 58 -9.38 1.05 29.25
CA SER A 58 -10.12 0.16 30.13
C SER A 58 -10.29 -1.22 29.46
N LYS A 59 -10.49 -2.26 30.24
CA LYS A 59 -10.69 -3.62 29.70
C LYS A 59 -11.82 -3.64 28.66
N GLU A 60 -12.82 -2.81 28.83
CA GLU A 60 -13.97 -2.65 27.91
C GLU A 60 -13.56 -2.06 26.55
N GLU A 61 -12.64 -1.06 26.54
CA GLU A 61 -12.13 -0.47 25.29
C GLU A 61 -11.18 -1.42 24.54
N ARG A 62 -10.48 -2.31 25.24
CA ARG A 62 -9.66 -3.37 24.60
C ARG A 62 -10.53 -4.42 23.94
N GLU A 63 -11.62 -4.85 24.58
CA GLU A 63 -12.57 -5.78 23.94
C GLU A 63 -13.22 -5.17 22.70
N ILE A 64 -13.59 -3.88 22.73
CA ILE A 64 -14.15 -3.16 21.58
C ILE A 64 -13.09 -2.99 20.45
N GLN A 65 -11.82 -2.76 20.81
CA GLN A 65 -10.75 -2.68 19.80
C GLN A 65 -10.40 -4.04 19.22
N ASP A 66 -10.39 -5.11 20.02
CA ASP A 66 -10.13 -6.46 19.54
C ASP A 66 -11.29 -6.99 18.68
N VAL A 67 -12.54 -6.65 18.99
CA VAL A 67 -13.71 -6.93 18.16
C VAL A 67 -13.63 -6.12 16.86
N LYS A 68 -13.33 -4.82 16.91
CA LYS A 68 -13.18 -3.96 15.74
C LYS A 68 -11.99 -4.35 14.85
N LYS A 69 -10.90 -4.85 15.47
CA LYS A 69 -9.73 -5.38 14.75
C LYS A 69 -10.00 -6.76 14.14
N SER A 70 -10.83 -7.58 14.77
CA SER A 70 -11.28 -8.86 14.21
C SER A 70 -12.30 -8.65 13.10
N GLU A 71 -13.21 -7.67 13.20
CA GLU A 71 -14.14 -7.28 12.15
C GLU A 71 -13.40 -6.69 10.95
N SER A 72 -12.43 -5.77 11.15
CA SER A 72 -11.62 -5.22 10.05
C SER A 72 -10.71 -6.29 9.41
N LYS A 73 -10.26 -7.29 10.18
CA LYS A 73 -9.49 -8.41 9.64
C LYS A 73 -10.38 -9.43 8.91
N MET A 74 -11.65 -9.57 9.32
CA MET A 74 -12.65 -10.33 8.57
C MET A 74 -13.04 -9.63 7.27
N GLU A 75 -13.22 -8.30 7.26
CA GLU A 75 -13.47 -7.53 6.04
C GLU A 75 -12.29 -7.60 5.04
N ILE A 76 -11.04 -7.54 5.54
CA ILE A 76 -9.84 -7.64 4.68
C ILE A 76 -9.67 -9.05 4.10
N VAL A 77 -10.16 -10.10 4.79
CA VAL A 77 -10.10 -11.48 4.29
C VAL A 77 -11.20 -11.73 3.26
N ASP A 78 -12.33 -11.02 3.35
CA ASP A 78 -13.44 -11.13 2.38
C ASP A 78 -13.19 -10.30 1.10
N GLU A 79 -12.34 -9.24 1.15
CA GLU A 79 -11.93 -8.47 -0.03
C GLU A 79 -11.08 -9.29 -1.04
N GLN A 80 -10.52 -10.43 -0.65
CA GLN A 80 -9.74 -11.31 -1.53
C GLN A 80 -10.56 -12.48 -2.11
N LYS A 81 -11.80 -12.66 -1.67
CA LYS A 81 -12.65 -13.73 -2.18
C LYS A 81 -13.24 -13.32 -3.52
N GLU A 82 -12.79 -13.99 -4.56
CA GLU A 82 -13.35 -13.83 -5.89
C GLU A 82 -14.43 -14.89 -6.11
N PHE A 83 -15.58 -14.47 -6.62
CA PHE A 83 -16.68 -15.35 -6.99
C PHE A 83 -16.74 -15.44 -8.50
N PHE A 84 -17.03 -16.61 -9.02
CA PHE A 84 -17.08 -16.87 -10.45
C PHE A 84 -18.48 -17.29 -10.87
N PHE A 85 -18.94 -16.70 -11.98
CA PHE A 85 -20.14 -17.11 -12.67
C PHE A 85 -19.80 -17.70 -14.02
N SER A 86 -19.96 -19.02 -14.17
CA SER A 86 -19.74 -19.72 -15.43
C SER A 86 -20.98 -19.63 -16.30
N MET A 87 -20.82 -19.12 -17.51
CA MET A 87 -21.91 -19.01 -18.46
C MET A 87 -21.96 -20.26 -19.40
N ALA A 88 -23.13 -20.60 -19.85
CA ALA A 88 -23.25 -21.60 -20.90
C ALA A 88 -22.48 -21.19 -22.17
N PRO A 89 -21.87 -22.13 -22.90
CA PRO A 89 -21.04 -21.83 -24.06
C PRO A 89 -21.75 -20.93 -25.08
N PHE A 90 -20.94 -20.08 -25.72
CA PHE A 90 -21.37 -19.25 -26.84
C PHE A 90 -20.87 -19.86 -28.15
N VAL A 91 -21.75 -19.94 -29.13
CA VAL A 91 -21.38 -20.26 -30.51
C VAL A 91 -22.03 -19.20 -31.39
N VAL A 92 -21.20 -18.41 -32.06
CA VAL A 92 -21.65 -17.27 -32.85
C VAL A 92 -20.94 -17.21 -34.20
N ASN A 93 -21.63 -16.65 -35.21
CA ASN A 93 -20.99 -16.26 -36.46
C ASN A 93 -20.30 -14.89 -36.25
N LEU A 94 -19.07 -14.78 -36.73
CA LEU A 94 -18.37 -13.51 -36.75
C LEU A 94 -18.84 -12.63 -37.91
N SER A 95 -18.59 -11.32 -37.81
CA SER A 95 -19.02 -10.33 -38.80
C SER A 95 -18.03 -10.20 -39.97
N ASP A 96 -17.48 -11.32 -40.46
CA ASP A 96 -16.55 -11.32 -41.58
C ASP A 96 -17.30 -11.22 -42.92
N GLN A 97 -16.74 -10.45 -43.87
CA GLN A 97 -17.36 -10.19 -45.16
C GLN A 97 -17.05 -11.27 -46.20
N GLU A 98 -15.85 -11.85 -46.15
CA GLU A 98 -15.35 -12.77 -47.20
C GLU A 98 -15.45 -14.23 -46.81
N SER A 99 -15.42 -14.57 -45.54
CA SER A 99 -15.49 -15.96 -45.04
C SER A 99 -16.37 -16.04 -43.80
N LYS A 100 -17.08 -17.17 -43.67
CA LYS A 100 -17.91 -17.40 -42.48
C LYS A 100 -17.07 -18.06 -41.42
N HIS A 101 -16.67 -17.28 -40.40
CA HIS A 101 -16.03 -17.84 -39.22
C HIS A 101 -17.04 -18.03 -38.07
N TYR A 102 -16.88 -19.13 -37.35
CA TYR A 102 -17.65 -19.45 -36.17
C TYR A 102 -16.76 -19.40 -34.97
N LEU A 103 -17.13 -18.60 -33.97
CA LEU A 103 -16.47 -18.57 -32.69
C LEU A 103 -17.22 -19.43 -31.68
N LYS A 104 -16.52 -20.40 -31.08
CA LYS A 104 -16.98 -21.08 -29.87
C LYS A 104 -16.13 -20.60 -28.70
N VAL A 105 -16.78 -20.13 -27.64
CA VAL A 105 -16.08 -19.64 -26.46
C VAL A 105 -16.87 -19.91 -25.17
N ASN A 106 -16.21 -20.31 -24.11
CA ASN A 106 -16.73 -20.32 -22.75
C ASN A 106 -16.29 -19.05 -22.04
N ILE A 107 -17.19 -18.47 -21.27
CA ILE A 107 -16.98 -17.20 -20.56
C ILE A 107 -17.27 -17.40 -19.09
N GLU A 108 -16.32 -17.01 -18.25
CA GLU A 108 -16.47 -16.93 -16.80
C GLU A 108 -16.29 -15.51 -16.35
N LEU A 109 -17.22 -15.02 -15.52
CA LEU A 109 -17.25 -13.68 -14.96
C LEU A 109 -16.77 -13.72 -13.52
N GLY A 110 -15.70 -13.00 -13.20
CA GLY A 110 -15.16 -12.87 -11.85
C GLY A 110 -15.64 -11.59 -11.17
N VAL A 111 -16.15 -11.70 -9.95
CA VAL A 111 -16.65 -10.60 -9.14
C VAL A 111 -16.17 -10.71 -7.69
N ARG A 112 -16.07 -9.61 -6.98
CA ARG A 112 -15.56 -9.59 -5.58
C ARG A 112 -16.64 -9.77 -4.53
N ARG A 113 -17.92 -9.53 -4.87
CA ARG A 113 -19.02 -9.57 -3.92
C ARG A 113 -20.11 -10.51 -4.40
N LYS A 114 -20.68 -11.23 -3.44
CA LYS A 114 -21.74 -12.20 -3.72
C LYS A 114 -23.00 -11.53 -4.29
N GLU A 115 -23.31 -10.32 -3.85
CA GLU A 115 -24.48 -9.57 -4.32
C GLU A 115 -24.41 -9.29 -5.82
N ILE A 116 -23.20 -9.09 -6.37
CA ILE A 116 -22.97 -8.90 -7.80
C ILE A 116 -23.20 -10.24 -8.54
N LEU A 117 -22.74 -11.36 -7.96
CA LEU A 117 -22.98 -12.69 -8.50
C LEU A 117 -24.48 -12.99 -8.60
N ASP A 118 -25.22 -12.74 -7.51
CA ASP A 118 -26.66 -12.94 -7.44
C ASP A 118 -27.41 -12.06 -8.46
N GLU A 119 -26.95 -10.81 -8.67
CA GLU A 119 -27.51 -9.93 -9.71
C GLU A 119 -27.23 -10.46 -11.13
N ILE A 120 -26.01 -10.95 -11.41
CA ILE A 120 -25.66 -11.55 -12.70
C ILE A 120 -26.56 -12.75 -12.98
N GLU A 121 -26.80 -13.59 -11.99
CA GLU A 121 -27.66 -14.76 -12.12
C GLU A 121 -29.11 -14.36 -12.46
N GLN A 122 -29.67 -13.38 -11.76
CA GLN A 122 -31.01 -12.84 -12.01
C GLN A 122 -31.11 -12.18 -13.38
N ARG A 123 -30.05 -11.51 -13.85
CA ARG A 123 -29.99 -10.84 -15.15
C ARG A 123 -29.30 -11.65 -16.24
N ASN A 124 -29.09 -12.94 -16.01
CA ASN A 124 -28.34 -13.80 -16.93
C ASN A 124 -28.81 -13.68 -18.40
N PRO A 125 -30.12 -13.65 -18.72
CA PRO A 125 -30.55 -13.43 -20.10
C PRO A 125 -30.06 -12.12 -20.70
N GLN A 126 -30.10 -11.02 -19.93
CA GLN A 126 -29.64 -9.70 -20.37
C GLN A 126 -28.10 -9.65 -20.55
N VAL A 127 -27.35 -10.23 -19.61
CA VAL A 127 -25.91 -10.35 -19.71
C VAL A 127 -25.51 -11.19 -20.91
N ARG A 128 -26.21 -12.30 -21.14
CA ARG A 128 -25.99 -13.18 -22.29
C ARG A 128 -26.23 -12.47 -23.60
N ASP A 129 -27.31 -11.69 -23.71
CA ASP A 129 -27.66 -10.92 -24.90
C ASP A 129 -26.54 -9.89 -25.23
N ILE A 130 -26.05 -9.16 -24.23
CA ILE A 130 -24.96 -8.22 -24.40
C ILE A 130 -23.71 -8.91 -24.95
N ILE A 131 -23.34 -10.08 -24.39
CA ILE A 131 -22.17 -10.84 -24.83
C ILE A 131 -22.34 -11.29 -26.26
N LEU A 132 -23.52 -11.88 -26.61
CA LEU A 132 -23.82 -12.28 -27.95
C LEU A 132 -23.71 -11.14 -28.95
N PHE A 133 -24.30 -9.98 -28.62
CA PHE A 133 -24.22 -8.79 -29.46
C PHE A 133 -22.79 -8.35 -29.72
N VAL A 134 -21.94 -8.31 -28.66
CA VAL A 134 -20.52 -7.96 -28.81
C VAL A 134 -19.80 -8.96 -29.69
N LEU A 135 -19.93 -10.25 -29.42
CA LEU A 135 -19.23 -11.30 -30.17
C LEU A 135 -19.61 -11.32 -31.65
N MET A 136 -20.91 -11.23 -31.96
CA MET A 136 -21.43 -11.24 -33.34
C MET A 136 -20.96 -10.02 -34.16
N ASN A 137 -20.62 -8.92 -33.53
CA ASN A 137 -20.09 -7.73 -34.20
C ASN A 137 -18.57 -7.74 -34.36
N LYS A 138 -17.86 -8.77 -33.89
CA LYS A 138 -16.42 -8.91 -34.05
C LYS A 138 -16.08 -9.65 -35.35
N ARG A 139 -14.94 -9.23 -35.96
CA ARG A 139 -14.30 -9.93 -37.07
C ARG A 139 -13.20 -10.84 -36.53
N PHE A 140 -12.87 -11.87 -37.27
CA PHE A 140 -11.76 -12.79 -36.96
C PHE A 140 -10.47 -12.06 -36.65
N GLU A 141 -10.08 -11.13 -37.51
CA GLU A 141 -8.83 -10.36 -37.36
C GLU A 141 -8.77 -9.57 -36.04
N GLU A 142 -9.91 -9.07 -35.57
CA GLU A 142 -9.99 -8.28 -34.33
C GLU A 142 -9.75 -9.13 -33.08
N ILE A 143 -10.14 -10.40 -33.11
CA ILE A 143 -10.12 -11.27 -31.91
C ILE A 143 -9.05 -12.38 -31.95
N ASN A 144 -8.38 -12.55 -33.09
CA ASN A 144 -7.39 -13.61 -33.25
C ASN A 144 -6.09 -13.31 -32.49
N SER A 145 -5.71 -12.01 -32.33
CA SER A 145 -4.51 -11.60 -31.64
C SER A 145 -4.68 -11.55 -30.12
N LEU A 146 -3.56 -11.62 -29.38
CA LEU A 146 -3.57 -11.43 -27.92
C LEU A 146 -4.10 -10.04 -27.53
N ALA A 147 -3.74 -9.00 -28.27
CA ALA A 147 -4.22 -7.63 -28.06
C ALA A 147 -5.74 -7.56 -28.29
N GLY A 148 -6.24 -8.16 -29.34
CA GLY A 148 -7.68 -8.23 -29.64
C GLY A 148 -8.49 -8.97 -28.57
N LYS A 149 -7.96 -10.08 -28.06
CA LYS A 149 -8.59 -10.79 -26.93
C LYS A 149 -8.65 -9.96 -25.67
N LYS A 150 -7.58 -9.18 -25.36
CA LYS A 150 -7.60 -8.25 -24.24
C LYS A 150 -8.63 -7.14 -24.44
N GLN A 151 -8.70 -6.56 -25.63
CA GLN A 151 -9.68 -5.52 -25.95
C GLN A 151 -11.12 -6.05 -25.86
N LEU A 152 -11.38 -7.27 -26.35
CA LEU A 152 -12.68 -7.93 -26.21
C LEU A 152 -13.08 -8.08 -24.74
N LYS A 153 -12.15 -8.55 -23.88
CA LYS A 153 -12.41 -8.64 -22.42
C LYS A 153 -12.78 -7.29 -21.83
N HIS A 154 -12.05 -6.23 -22.13
CA HIS A 154 -12.32 -4.88 -21.63
C HIS A 154 -13.69 -4.37 -22.09
N GLU A 155 -14.05 -4.60 -23.35
CA GLU A 155 -15.35 -4.21 -23.87
C GLU A 155 -16.49 -4.96 -23.17
N LEU A 156 -16.36 -6.26 -22.99
CA LEU A 156 -17.35 -7.07 -22.28
C LEU A 156 -17.50 -6.62 -20.83
N ILE A 157 -16.39 -6.41 -20.10
CA ILE A 157 -16.42 -5.89 -18.72
C ILE A 157 -17.20 -4.57 -18.66
N SER A 158 -16.87 -3.63 -19.53
CA SER A 158 -17.53 -2.32 -19.56
C SER A 158 -19.02 -2.43 -19.84
N ARG A 159 -19.41 -3.16 -20.88
CA ARG A 159 -20.82 -3.27 -21.28
C ARG A 159 -21.67 -4.02 -20.25
N ILE A 160 -21.15 -5.10 -19.67
CA ILE A 160 -21.86 -5.86 -18.63
C ILE A 160 -21.97 -5.03 -17.36
N SER A 161 -20.87 -4.38 -16.92
CA SER A 161 -20.88 -3.55 -15.72
C SER A 161 -21.87 -2.38 -15.79
N ASN A 162 -22.12 -1.83 -16.97
CA ASN A 162 -23.08 -0.73 -17.16
C ASN A 162 -24.55 -1.13 -16.90
N VAL A 163 -24.89 -2.41 -16.95
CA VAL A 163 -26.25 -2.90 -16.68
C VAL A 163 -26.41 -3.42 -15.26
N LEU A 164 -25.32 -3.65 -14.53
CA LEU A 164 -25.35 -4.06 -13.14
C LEU A 164 -25.56 -2.82 -12.22
N LYS A 165 -26.32 -3.01 -11.15
CA LYS A 165 -26.62 -1.96 -10.16
C LYS A 165 -25.83 -2.12 -8.89
N THR A 166 -25.46 -3.34 -8.53
CA THR A 166 -24.79 -3.68 -7.27
C THR A 166 -23.26 -3.54 -7.33
N GLY A 167 -22.68 -3.46 -8.56
CA GLY A 167 -21.24 -3.30 -8.74
C GLY A 167 -20.79 -3.58 -10.16
N THR A 168 -19.51 -3.97 -10.31
CA THR A 168 -18.84 -4.16 -11.60
C THR A 168 -18.21 -5.54 -11.70
N ILE A 169 -18.05 -6.03 -12.94
CA ILE A 169 -17.21 -7.20 -13.22
C ILE A 169 -15.75 -6.83 -13.01
N GLN A 170 -15.00 -7.66 -12.31
CA GLN A 170 -13.57 -7.45 -12.06
C GLN A 170 -12.71 -8.07 -13.16
N THR A 171 -13.09 -9.26 -13.59
CA THR A 171 -12.33 -10.02 -14.59
C THR A 171 -13.23 -10.86 -15.46
N ILE A 172 -12.78 -11.17 -16.67
CA ILE A 172 -13.40 -12.13 -17.57
C ILE A 172 -12.35 -13.13 -18.02
N TYR A 173 -12.69 -14.39 -17.89
CA TYR A 173 -11.91 -15.50 -18.44
C TYR A 173 -12.60 -16.03 -19.70
N LEU A 174 -11.83 -16.13 -20.78
CA LEU A 174 -12.25 -16.74 -22.03
C LEU A 174 -11.55 -18.09 -22.11
N THR A 175 -12.32 -19.14 -21.92
CA THR A 175 -11.84 -20.53 -22.03
C THR A 175 -12.40 -21.15 -23.30
N ASP A 176 -11.77 -22.22 -23.80
CA ASP A 176 -12.18 -22.90 -25.04
C ASP A 176 -12.43 -21.94 -26.22
N PHE A 177 -11.54 -20.95 -26.40
CA PHE A 177 -11.66 -19.96 -27.47
C PHE A 177 -11.22 -20.58 -28.81
N ILE A 178 -12.18 -21.05 -29.59
CA ILE A 178 -11.96 -21.76 -30.86
C ILE A 178 -12.67 -21.00 -31.97
N VAL A 179 -11.90 -20.68 -33.04
CA VAL A 179 -12.43 -20.10 -34.26
C VAL A 179 -12.27 -21.12 -35.38
N GLN A 180 -13.32 -21.35 -36.15
CA GLN A 180 -13.39 -22.27 -37.30
C GLN A 180 -13.94 -21.55 -38.51
#